data_44f4d82ee76195eef8963114e4155196
#
_entry.id   44f4d82ee76195eef8963114e4155196
#
_cell.length_a   1.000
_cell.length_b   1.000
_cell.length_c   1.000
_cell.angle_alpha   90.00
_cell.angle_beta   90.00
_cell.angle_gamma   90.00
#
_symmetry.space_group_name_H-M   'P 1'
#
loop_
_entity.id
_entity.type
_entity.pdbx_description
1 polymer ?
#
loop_
_entity_poly.entity_id
_entity_poly.type
_entity_poly.pdbx_seq_one_letter_code
_entity_poly.pdbx_strand_id
1 'polypeptide(L)'
;ELDPTVVCHLAMGAEAWAATLAAWCRSRSRPFLYTSTAMVFDRAPDGPHRVGDPRTAKVDYGRYKIRCEDAIRGASNAAIVARIGWQIGEARGGNNMLEALYRMAEVSGAVRASRAWIPACSFMRDTADGLLTLLDRSEPGVYHLDANADSALDFPTIARRLARLHGADGRIEVNDDYLHDQRLPDSRVALPPLTARLGPDPA
;
A
#
# COMPACT_ATOMS: atom_id res chain seq x y z
N GLU A 1 -23.48 20.17 11.86
CA GLU A 1 -22.40 20.29 10.84
C GLU A 1 -21.10 19.77 11.45
N LEU A 2 -20.40 18.86 10.75
CA LEU A 2 -19.12 18.31 11.25
C LEU A 2 -18.00 19.34 11.04
N ASP A 3 -17.22 19.63 12.09
CA ASP A 3 -15.99 20.43 12.02
C ASP A 3 -14.79 19.57 12.46
N PRO A 4 -14.31 18.64 11.60
CA PRO A 4 -13.24 17.71 11.94
C PRO A 4 -11.90 18.45 12.13
N THR A 5 -11.13 18.03 13.11
CA THR A 5 -9.78 18.56 13.37
C THR A 5 -8.72 18.01 12.42
N VAL A 6 -8.99 16.88 11.78
CA VAL A 6 -8.14 16.18 10.82
C VAL A 6 -9.01 15.44 9.81
N VAL A 7 -8.54 15.31 8.57
CA VAL A 7 -9.23 14.52 7.55
C VAL A 7 -8.28 13.48 6.98
N CYS A 8 -8.65 12.19 7.12
CA CYS A 8 -8.00 11.06 6.45
C CYS A 8 -8.90 10.57 5.31
N HIS A 9 -8.51 10.81 4.07
CA HIS A 9 -9.24 10.37 2.90
C HIS A 9 -8.71 9.02 2.42
N LEU A 10 -9.32 7.94 2.90
CA LEU A 10 -8.93 6.55 2.61
C LEU A 10 -9.80 5.91 1.52
N ALA A 11 -10.91 6.56 1.15
CA ALA A 11 -11.90 6.02 0.22
C ALA A 11 -11.57 6.30 -1.25
N MET A 12 -12.24 5.57 -2.13
CA MET A 12 -12.37 5.92 -3.55
C MET A 12 -13.45 6.99 -3.71
N GLY A 13 -13.33 7.82 -4.74
CA GLY A 13 -14.30 8.87 -5.04
C GLY A 13 -13.88 9.70 -6.24
N ALA A 14 -14.66 10.73 -6.56
CA ALA A 14 -14.28 11.65 -7.63
C ALA A 14 -12.99 12.41 -7.29
N GLU A 15 -12.11 12.60 -8.27
CA GLU A 15 -10.85 13.35 -8.11
C GLU A 15 -11.09 14.77 -7.56
N ALA A 16 -12.14 15.43 -8.05
CA ALA A 16 -12.55 16.74 -7.58
C ALA A 16 -12.96 16.75 -6.10
N TRP A 17 -13.53 15.66 -5.59
CA TRP A 17 -13.87 15.55 -4.18
C TRP A 17 -12.62 15.51 -3.29
N ALA A 18 -11.62 14.72 -3.67
CA ALA A 18 -10.36 14.67 -2.96
C ALA A 18 -9.66 16.06 -2.91
N ALA A 19 -9.64 16.77 -4.04
CA ALA A 19 -9.12 18.13 -4.13
C ALA A 19 -9.90 19.12 -3.26
N THR A 20 -11.24 19.03 -3.26
CA THR A 20 -12.10 19.88 -2.43
C THR A 20 -11.83 19.69 -0.94
N LEU A 21 -11.69 18.43 -0.48
CA LEU A 21 -11.35 18.14 0.91
C LEU A 21 -9.98 18.69 1.29
N ALA A 22 -8.99 18.53 0.43
CA ALA A 22 -7.64 19.08 0.64
C ALA A 22 -7.64 20.61 0.73
N ALA A 23 -8.36 21.29 -0.17
CA ALA A 23 -8.52 22.75 -0.15
C ALA A 23 -9.26 23.23 1.10
N TRP A 24 -10.31 22.52 1.50
CA TRP A 24 -11.07 22.82 2.73
C TRP A 24 -10.18 22.71 3.98
N CYS A 25 -9.40 21.63 4.10
CA CYS A 25 -8.46 21.45 5.19
C CYS A 25 -7.40 22.56 5.22
N ARG A 26 -6.82 22.89 4.06
CA ARG A 26 -5.84 23.98 3.94
C ARG A 26 -6.42 25.31 4.41
N SER A 27 -7.65 25.67 4.00
CA SER A 27 -8.29 26.94 4.36
C SER A 27 -8.55 27.08 5.87
N ARG A 28 -8.51 25.97 6.61
CA ARG A 28 -8.74 25.90 8.07
C ARG A 28 -7.49 25.50 8.86
N SER A 29 -6.34 25.42 8.19
CA SER A 29 -5.09 24.93 8.78
C SER A 29 -5.25 23.57 9.47
N ARG A 30 -6.04 22.67 8.85
CA ARG A 30 -6.28 21.31 9.33
C ARG A 30 -5.39 20.33 8.56
N PRO A 31 -4.80 19.33 9.22
CA PRO A 31 -4.10 18.25 8.53
C PRO A 31 -5.02 17.49 7.58
N PHE A 32 -4.49 17.19 6.39
CA PHE A 32 -5.15 16.35 5.38
C PHE A 32 -4.21 15.25 4.93
N LEU A 33 -4.66 14.01 5.03
CA LEU A 33 -3.93 12.83 4.56
C LEU A 33 -4.77 12.08 3.54
N TYR A 34 -4.13 11.68 2.43
CA TYR A 34 -4.71 10.85 1.37
C TYR A 34 -3.91 9.56 1.20
N THR A 35 -4.59 8.41 1.12
CA THR A 35 -3.94 7.15 0.75
C THR A 35 -3.93 6.97 -0.76
N SER A 36 -2.72 6.94 -1.32
CA SER A 36 -2.44 6.53 -2.69
C SER A 36 -1.96 5.08 -2.71
N THR A 37 -1.27 4.64 -3.74
CA THR A 37 -0.96 3.23 -3.98
C THR A 37 0.43 3.04 -4.61
N ALA A 38 1.04 1.89 -4.39
CA ALA A 38 2.21 1.42 -5.15
C ALA A 38 1.90 1.32 -6.66
N MET A 39 0.63 1.15 -7.04
CA MET A 39 0.22 1.01 -8.44
C MET A 39 0.28 2.32 -9.25
N VAL A 40 0.75 3.44 -8.67
CA VAL A 40 1.14 4.62 -9.45
C VAL A 40 2.40 4.34 -10.29
N PHE A 41 3.17 3.33 -9.93
CA PHE A 41 4.28 2.81 -10.71
C PHE A 41 3.86 1.58 -11.50
N ASP A 42 4.44 1.44 -12.69
CA ASP A 42 4.30 0.22 -13.48
C ASP A 42 5.52 -0.68 -13.23
N ARG A 43 5.43 -1.94 -13.61
CA ARG A 43 6.53 -2.90 -13.57
C ARG A 43 7.66 -2.62 -14.56
N ALA A 44 7.54 -1.63 -15.41
CA ALA A 44 8.57 -1.17 -16.33
C ALA A 44 8.64 0.37 -16.34
N PRO A 45 9.71 1.01 -15.87
CA PRO A 45 10.91 0.39 -15.30
C PRO A 45 10.63 -0.35 -14.00
N ASP A 46 11.39 -1.42 -13.73
CA ASP A 46 11.26 -2.19 -12.50
C ASP A 46 11.78 -1.43 -11.28
N GLY A 47 11.27 -1.79 -10.08
CA GLY A 47 11.65 -1.15 -8.82
C GLY A 47 13.02 -1.58 -8.26
N PRO A 48 13.24 -1.28 -6.99
CA PRO A 48 12.31 -0.60 -6.07
C PRO A 48 12.07 0.86 -6.45
N HIS A 49 10.86 1.36 -6.21
CA HIS A 49 10.45 2.71 -6.61
C HIS A 49 10.61 3.72 -5.47
N ARG A 50 11.34 4.79 -5.72
CA ARG A 50 11.51 5.90 -4.78
C ARG A 50 10.39 6.93 -4.91
N VAL A 51 10.20 7.76 -3.88
CA VAL A 51 9.14 8.79 -3.84
C VAL A 51 9.19 9.72 -5.06
N GLY A 52 10.38 10.10 -5.51
CA GLY A 52 10.60 11.02 -6.64
C GLY A 52 10.56 10.37 -8.02
N ASP A 53 10.42 9.05 -8.11
CA ASP A 53 10.43 8.36 -9.40
C ASP A 53 9.19 8.73 -10.24
N PRO A 54 9.30 8.69 -11.57
CA PRO A 54 8.18 8.93 -12.47
C PRO A 54 7.03 7.96 -12.22
N ARG A 55 5.81 8.48 -12.12
CA ARG A 55 4.60 7.68 -11.99
C ARG A 55 4.18 7.16 -13.37
N THR A 56 4.38 5.88 -13.60
CA THR A 56 4.31 5.24 -14.93
C THR A 56 3.11 4.33 -15.12
N ALA A 57 2.11 4.40 -14.22
CA ALA A 57 0.96 3.50 -14.23
C ALA A 57 0.27 3.37 -15.59
N LYS A 58 0.08 2.13 -16.05
CA LYS A 58 -0.66 1.79 -17.27
C LYS A 58 -2.07 1.31 -16.97
N VAL A 59 -2.31 0.82 -15.75
CA VAL A 59 -3.65 0.36 -15.31
C VAL A 59 -4.51 1.54 -14.85
N ASP A 60 -5.82 1.45 -15.08
CA ASP A 60 -6.75 2.56 -14.82
C ASP A 60 -6.79 2.98 -13.35
N TYR A 61 -6.70 2.04 -12.43
CA TYR A 61 -6.64 2.34 -11.01
C TYR A 61 -5.41 3.18 -10.63
N GLY A 62 -4.24 2.82 -11.13
CA GLY A 62 -3.01 3.58 -10.91
C GLY A 62 -3.09 4.98 -11.51
N ARG A 63 -3.59 5.11 -12.75
CA ARG A 63 -3.82 6.40 -13.41
C ARG A 63 -4.81 7.28 -12.64
N TYR A 64 -5.90 6.68 -12.14
CA TYR A 64 -6.86 7.38 -11.29
C TYR A 64 -6.18 7.92 -10.02
N LYS A 65 -5.37 7.11 -9.35
CA LYS A 65 -4.64 7.55 -8.14
C LYS A 65 -3.63 8.66 -8.46
N ILE A 66 -2.94 8.61 -9.60
CA ILE A 66 -2.07 9.70 -10.08
C ILE A 66 -2.85 11.01 -10.21
N ARG A 67 -4.01 10.98 -10.88
CA ARG A 67 -4.85 12.18 -11.04
C ARG A 67 -5.35 12.72 -9.71
N CYS A 68 -5.70 11.85 -8.75
CA CYS A 68 -6.03 12.27 -7.40
C CYS A 68 -4.85 12.96 -6.69
N GLU A 69 -3.64 12.37 -6.76
CA GLU A 69 -2.42 12.99 -6.19
C GLU A 69 -2.18 14.38 -6.79
N ASP A 70 -2.31 14.53 -8.10
CA ASP A 70 -2.11 15.80 -8.79
C ASP A 70 -3.17 16.84 -8.41
N ALA A 71 -4.44 16.44 -8.37
CA ALA A 71 -5.55 17.30 -7.98
C ALA A 71 -5.41 17.79 -6.52
N ILE A 72 -5.04 16.89 -5.60
CA ILE A 72 -4.79 17.22 -4.19
C ILE A 72 -3.63 18.20 -4.05
N ARG A 73 -2.49 17.92 -4.70
CA ARG A 73 -1.30 18.76 -4.62
C ARG A 73 -1.50 20.12 -5.28
N GLY A 74 -2.31 20.19 -6.33
CA GLY A 74 -2.75 21.45 -6.95
C GLY A 74 -3.65 22.28 -6.03
N ALA A 75 -4.49 21.62 -5.21
CA ALA A 75 -5.41 22.27 -4.28
C ALA A 75 -4.76 22.65 -2.93
N SER A 76 -3.77 21.90 -2.49
CA SER A 76 -3.12 22.08 -1.17
C SER A 76 -1.65 21.67 -1.19
N ASN A 77 -0.77 22.63 -0.87
CA ASN A 77 0.63 22.34 -0.60
C ASN A 77 0.89 21.81 0.82
N ALA A 78 -0.15 21.77 1.66
CA ALA A 78 -0.11 21.25 3.03
C ALA A 78 -0.63 19.81 3.14
N ALA A 79 -0.94 19.16 2.01
CA ALA A 79 -1.45 17.80 2.01
C ALA A 79 -0.34 16.76 2.20
N ILE A 80 -0.68 15.68 2.89
CA ILE A 80 0.12 14.46 3.01
C ILE A 80 -0.48 13.41 2.07
N VAL A 81 0.35 12.82 1.22
CA VAL A 81 -0.02 11.71 0.35
C VAL A 81 0.80 10.49 0.76
N ALA A 82 0.15 9.44 1.22
CA ALA A 82 0.79 8.18 1.60
C ALA A 82 0.54 7.12 0.52
N ARG A 83 1.57 6.72 -0.23
CA ARG A 83 1.51 5.57 -1.14
C ARG A 83 1.71 4.31 -0.34
N ILE A 84 0.72 3.43 -0.38
CA ILE A 84 0.71 2.17 0.35
C ILE A 84 0.74 1.00 -0.62
N GLY A 85 1.32 -0.12 -0.17
CA GLY A 85 1.28 -1.39 -0.88
C GLY A 85 0.00 -2.19 -0.64
N TRP A 86 0.02 -3.47 -1.01
CA TRP A 86 -1.09 -4.38 -0.75
C TRP A 86 -1.23 -4.62 0.75
N GLN A 87 -2.42 -4.42 1.27
CA GLN A 87 -2.67 -4.52 2.70
C GLN A 87 -2.91 -5.97 3.12
N ILE A 88 -2.27 -6.39 4.20
CA ILE A 88 -2.46 -7.70 4.82
C ILE A 88 -3.45 -7.53 5.98
N GLY A 89 -4.60 -8.22 5.89
CA GLY A 89 -5.57 -8.29 6.97
C GLY A 89 -5.15 -9.26 8.08
N GLU A 90 -5.60 -9.03 9.30
CA GLU A 90 -5.40 -9.95 10.42
C GLU A 90 -6.42 -11.09 10.44
N ALA A 91 -7.49 -10.97 9.65
CA ALA A 91 -8.54 -11.97 9.48
C ALA A 91 -9.07 -11.95 8.04
N ARG A 92 -9.85 -12.99 7.70
CA ARG A 92 -10.58 -13.04 6.42
C ARG A 92 -11.60 -11.93 6.31
N GLY A 93 -11.93 -11.56 5.08
CA GLY A 93 -12.92 -10.57 4.72
C GLY A 93 -12.31 -9.26 4.21
N GLY A 94 -13.10 -8.51 3.44
CA GLY A 94 -12.68 -7.27 2.83
C GLY A 94 -11.71 -7.42 1.67
N ASN A 95 -11.10 -6.31 1.26
CA ASN A 95 -10.15 -6.26 0.14
C ASN A 95 -8.71 -6.26 0.67
N ASN A 96 -8.20 -7.42 1.06
CA ASN A 96 -6.83 -7.56 1.56
C ASN A 96 -6.15 -8.82 1.01
N MET A 97 -4.83 -8.91 1.20
CA MET A 97 -4.02 -10.00 0.69
C MET A 97 -4.44 -11.37 1.25
N LEU A 98 -4.72 -11.45 2.55
CA LEU A 98 -5.12 -12.71 3.18
C LEU A 98 -6.40 -13.26 2.55
N GLU A 99 -7.44 -12.43 2.40
CA GLU A 99 -8.68 -12.84 1.73
C GLU A 99 -8.46 -13.26 0.28
N ALA A 100 -7.57 -12.54 -0.44
CA ALA A 100 -7.23 -12.92 -1.81
C ALA A 100 -6.54 -14.28 -1.90
N LEU A 101 -5.65 -14.64 -0.96
CA LEU A 101 -5.01 -15.95 -0.91
C LEU A 101 -6.05 -17.07 -0.69
N TYR A 102 -6.96 -16.88 0.26
CA TYR A 102 -8.04 -17.84 0.48
C TYR A 102 -8.92 -18.02 -0.77
N ARG A 103 -9.31 -16.91 -1.39
CA ARG A 103 -10.13 -16.95 -2.61
C ARG A 103 -9.42 -17.66 -3.77
N MET A 104 -8.12 -17.41 -3.95
CA MET A 104 -7.34 -18.13 -4.97
C MET A 104 -7.34 -19.65 -4.71
N ALA A 105 -7.10 -20.06 -3.46
CA ALA A 105 -7.12 -21.47 -3.07
C ALA A 105 -8.50 -22.11 -3.25
N GLU A 106 -9.57 -21.42 -2.88
CA GLU A 106 -10.96 -21.91 -3.03
C GLU A 106 -11.37 -22.06 -4.51
N VAL A 107 -10.98 -21.11 -5.37
CA VAL A 107 -11.39 -21.10 -6.79
C VAL A 107 -10.53 -22.02 -7.65
N SER A 108 -9.22 -22.07 -7.41
CA SER A 108 -8.25 -22.75 -8.27
C SER A 108 -7.60 -23.98 -7.64
N GLY A 109 -7.92 -24.30 -6.38
CA GLY A 109 -7.28 -25.36 -5.62
C GLY A 109 -5.84 -25.06 -5.20
N ALA A 110 -5.29 -23.91 -5.60
CA ALA A 110 -3.94 -23.49 -5.29
C ALA A 110 -3.78 -21.98 -5.38
N VAL A 111 -2.78 -21.43 -4.67
CA VAL A 111 -2.31 -20.06 -4.83
C VAL A 111 -1.16 -20.04 -5.83
N ARG A 112 -1.37 -19.45 -7.01
CA ARG A 112 -0.29 -19.23 -7.98
C ARG A 112 0.52 -18.01 -7.59
N ALA A 113 1.80 -18.20 -7.29
CA ALA A 113 2.67 -17.17 -6.74
C ALA A 113 3.98 -17.06 -7.52
N SER A 114 4.23 -15.88 -8.11
CA SER A 114 5.47 -15.62 -8.82
C SER A 114 6.59 -15.23 -7.86
N ARG A 115 7.72 -15.94 -7.92
CA ARG A 115 8.94 -15.56 -7.17
C ARG A 115 9.67 -14.35 -7.78
N ALA A 116 9.33 -13.98 -9.00
CA ALA A 116 9.81 -12.77 -9.64
C ALA A 116 9.01 -11.51 -9.24
N TRP A 117 8.03 -11.66 -8.34
CA TRP A 117 7.27 -10.55 -7.78
C TRP A 117 7.65 -10.30 -6.32
N ILE A 118 8.15 -9.10 -6.05
CA ILE A 118 8.43 -8.59 -4.71
C ILE A 118 7.39 -7.49 -4.42
N PRO A 119 6.26 -7.82 -3.79
CA PRO A 119 5.20 -6.86 -3.58
C PRO A 119 5.55 -5.83 -2.52
N ALA A 120 5.16 -4.57 -2.73
CA ALA A 120 4.98 -3.64 -1.61
C ALA A 120 3.79 -4.12 -0.78
N CYS A 121 3.98 -4.35 0.52
CA CYS A 121 2.88 -4.76 1.39
C CYS A 121 3.17 -4.49 2.86
N SER A 122 2.09 -4.36 3.64
CA SER A 122 2.16 -4.12 5.08
C SER A 122 0.92 -4.67 5.76
N PHE A 123 1.01 -5.05 7.03
CA PHE A 123 -0.18 -5.30 7.82
C PHE A 123 -0.99 -4.01 8.00
N MET A 124 -2.31 -4.11 7.95
CA MET A 124 -3.22 -2.96 8.06
C MET A 124 -2.97 -2.14 9.33
N ARG A 125 -2.69 -2.81 10.45
CA ARG A 125 -2.37 -2.15 11.71
C ARG A 125 -1.11 -1.30 11.61
N ASP A 126 -0.02 -1.87 11.06
CA ASP A 126 1.25 -1.14 10.92
C ASP A 126 1.11 0.05 9.96
N THR A 127 0.31 -0.12 8.89
CA THR A 127 -0.04 0.98 7.99
C THR A 127 -0.82 2.07 8.73
N ALA A 128 -1.81 1.72 9.55
CA ALA A 128 -2.59 2.69 10.32
C ALA A 128 -1.70 3.48 11.30
N ASP A 129 -0.80 2.81 12.02
CA ASP A 129 0.17 3.44 12.92
C ASP A 129 1.14 4.36 12.15
N GLY A 130 1.58 3.95 10.96
CA GLY A 130 2.37 4.78 10.06
C GLY A 130 1.64 6.03 9.57
N LEU A 131 0.35 5.91 9.21
CA LEU A 131 -0.49 7.05 8.82
C LEU A 131 -0.70 8.03 9.98
N LEU A 132 -0.91 7.55 11.21
CA LEU A 132 -0.99 8.39 12.41
C LEU A 132 0.34 9.11 12.66
N THR A 133 1.46 8.42 12.53
CA THR A 133 2.80 9.03 12.64
C THR A 133 3.01 10.17 11.63
N LEU A 134 2.53 10.00 10.39
CA LEU A 134 2.59 11.08 9.38
C LEU A 134 1.75 12.29 9.79
N LEU A 135 0.56 12.07 10.32
CA LEU A 135 -0.32 13.14 10.79
C LEU A 135 0.28 13.92 11.97
N ASP A 136 0.93 13.22 12.91
CA ASP A 136 1.57 13.84 14.08
C ASP A 136 2.76 14.72 13.69
N ARG A 137 3.52 14.34 12.66
CA ARG A 137 4.65 15.13 12.15
C ARG A 137 4.22 16.35 11.38
N SER A 138 3.02 16.36 10.80
CA SER A 138 2.42 17.47 10.06
C SER A 138 3.27 18.01 8.91
N GLU A 139 4.27 17.29 8.43
CA GLU A 139 5.07 17.67 7.27
C GLU A 139 4.33 17.33 5.98
N PRO A 140 4.02 18.33 5.12
CA PRO A 140 3.41 18.09 3.82
C PRO A 140 4.36 17.31 2.90
N GLY A 141 3.78 16.45 2.06
CA GLY A 141 4.58 15.72 1.09
C GLY A 141 4.02 14.39 0.67
N VAL A 142 4.80 13.68 -0.15
CA VAL A 142 4.51 12.30 -0.55
C VAL A 142 5.41 11.37 0.25
N TYR A 143 4.83 10.30 0.77
CA TYR A 143 5.49 9.28 1.57
C TYR A 143 5.16 7.90 1.04
N HIS A 144 6.08 6.96 1.27
CA HIS A 144 5.90 5.55 0.99
C HIS A 144 5.76 4.78 2.30
N LEU A 145 4.78 3.88 2.40
CA LEU A 145 4.59 2.98 3.54
C LEU A 145 4.61 1.54 3.03
N ASP A 146 5.73 0.85 3.26
CA ASP A 146 5.96 -0.51 2.81
C ASP A 146 6.82 -1.27 3.84
N ALA A 147 6.22 -2.26 4.51
CA ALA A 147 6.91 -3.12 5.47
C ALA A 147 7.83 -4.15 4.80
N ASN A 148 7.68 -4.38 3.49
CA ASN A 148 8.51 -5.29 2.71
C ASN A 148 9.71 -4.59 2.04
N ALA A 149 9.82 -3.26 2.13
CA ALA A 149 10.84 -2.49 1.44
C ALA A 149 12.26 -3.03 1.68
N ASP A 150 12.61 -3.29 2.94
CA ASP A 150 13.92 -3.80 3.34
C ASP A 150 13.97 -5.34 3.40
N SER A 151 12.85 -5.99 3.74
CA SER A 151 12.78 -7.46 3.84
C SER A 151 12.89 -8.14 2.48
N ALA A 152 12.44 -7.48 1.42
CA ALA A 152 12.47 -7.94 0.03
C ALA A 152 11.95 -9.38 -0.17
N LEU A 153 10.92 -9.77 0.61
CA LEU A 153 10.32 -11.09 0.47
C LEU A 153 9.53 -11.19 -0.83
N ASP A 154 9.74 -12.28 -1.55
CA ASP A 154 8.94 -12.61 -2.72
C ASP A 154 7.52 -13.04 -2.35
N PHE A 155 6.61 -12.99 -3.31
CA PHE A 155 5.20 -13.32 -3.07
C PHE A 155 4.97 -14.76 -2.59
N PRO A 156 5.66 -15.80 -3.12
CA PRO A 156 5.57 -17.17 -2.58
C PRO A 156 5.96 -17.28 -1.11
N THR A 157 7.03 -16.59 -0.70
CA THR A 157 7.48 -16.59 0.70
C THR A 157 6.45 -15.94 1.62
N ILE A 158 5.91 -14.79 1.21
CA ILE A 158 4.83 -14.11 1.96
C ILE A 158 3.60 -15.02 2.05
N ALA A 159 3.17 -15.62 0.93
CA ALA A 159 2.00 -16.47 0.90
C ALA A 159 2.14 -17.72 1.80
N ARG A 160 3.31 -18.38 1.82
CA ARG A 160 3.58 -19.52 2.71
C ARG A 160 3.54 -19.13 4.18
N ARG A 161 4.15 -18.00 4.52
CA ARG A 161 4.18 -17.50 5.90
C ARG A 161 2.80 -17.10 6.39
N LEU A 162 1.99 -16.44 5.54
CA LEU A 162 0.60 -16.11 5.84
C LEU A 162 -0.27 -17.35 5.99
N ALA A 163 -0.13 -18.33 5.07
CA ALA A 163 -0.85 -19.59 5.17
C ALA A 163 -0.59 -20.29 6.51
N ARG A 164 0.68 -20.35 6.93
CA ARG A 164 1.05 -20.94 8.23
C ARG A 164 0.48 -20.14 9.41
N LEU A 165 0.61 -18.82 9.38
CA LEU A 165 0.15 -17.94 10.46
C LEU A 165 -1.36 -18.08 10.71
N HIS A 166 -2.12 -18.33 9.66
CA HIS A 166 -3.59 -18.44 9.70
C HIS A 166 -4.11 -19.87 9.62
N GLY A 167 -3.23 -20.88 9.68
CA GLY A 167 -3.63 -22.29 9.61
C GLY A 167 -4.30 -22.67 8.28
N ALA A 168 -3.91 -22.00 7.20
CA ALA A 168 -4.47 -22.26 5.87
C ALA A 168 -3.70 -23.37 5.16
N ASP A 169 -4.35 -24.47 4.83
CA ASP A 169 -3.79 -25.61 4.07
C ASP A 169 -3.84 -25.35 2.55
N GLY A 170 -3.34 -24.19 2.11
CA GLY A 170 -3.34 -23.84 0.70
C GLY A 170 -2.09 -24.34 -0.02
N ARG A 171 -2.27 -25.13 -1.12
CA ARG A 171 -1.17 -25.45 -2.04
C ARG A 171 -0.67 -24.16 -2.69
N ILE A 172 0.64 -23.88 -2.59
CA ILE A 172 1.26 -22.75 -3.26
C ILE A 172 2.06 -23.26 -4.46
N GLU A 173 1.61 -22.87 -5.64
CA GLU A 173 2.27 -23.17 -6.92
C GLU A 173 3.18 -21.99 -7.31
N VAL A 174 4.49 -22.25 -7.24
CA VAL A 174 5.49 -21.23 -7.57
C VAL A 174 5.71 -21.18 -9.08
N ASN A 175 5.77 -19.98 -9.62
CA ASN A 175 6.09 -19.69 -11.03
C ASN A 175 6.95 -18.42 -11.13
N ASP A 176 7.22 -17.98 -12.38
CA ASP A 176 7.94 -16.74 -12.69
C ASP A 176 7.12 -15.82 -13.63
N ASP A 177 5.80 -16.00 -13.68
CA ASP A 177 4.92 -15.37 -14.68
C ASP A 177 4.78 -13.86 -14.51
N TYR A 178 5.09 -13.33 -13.32
CA TYR A 178 4.91 -11.91 -13.02
C TYR A 178 6.19 -11.31 -12.43
N LEU A 179 6.99 -10.67 -13.28
CA LEU A 179 8.20 -9.94 -12.87
C LEU A 179 7.81 -8.53 -12.45
N HIS A 180 8.00 -8.19 -11.18
CA HIS A 180 7.81 -6.84 -10.67
C HIS A 180 8.45 -6.67 -9.29
N ASP A 181 9.46 -5.84 -9.16
CA ASP A 181 9.89 -5.31 -7.88
C ASP A 181 9.04 -4.06 -7.55
N GLN A 182 8.03 -4.24 -6.72
CA GLN A 182 7.05 -3.21 -6.41
C GLN A 182 7.38 -2.44 -5.12
N ARG A 183 8.52 -2.74 -4.48
CA ARG A 183 8.89 -2.15 -3.20
C ARG A 183 8.93 -0.62 -3.23
N LEU A 184 8.59 -0.02 -2.10
CA LEU A 184 8.48 1.43 -1.90
C LEU A 184 9.39 1.90 -0.75
N PRO A 185 10.72 1.96 -0.92
CA PRO A 185 11.62 2.42 0.14
C PRO A 185 11.41 3.91 0.46
N ASP A 186 11.29 4.22 1.77
CA ASP A 186 11.26 5.58 2.30
C ASP A 186 11.72 5.59 3.76
N SER A 187 12.92 6.08 4.01
CA SER A 187 13.50 6.11 5.36
C SER A 187 12.88 7.17 6.29
N ARG A 188 12.01 8.04 5.79
CA ARG A 188 11.36 9.09 6.59
C ARG A 188 10.24 8.56 7.48
N VAL A 189 9.68 7.40 7.12
CA VAL A 189 8.64 6.70 7.89
C VAL A 189 8.98 5.22 7.93
N ALA A 190 9.37 4.75 9.11
CA ALA A 190 9.67 3.34 9.30
C ALA A 190 8.41 2.59 9.75
N LEU A 191 8.03 1.56 9.00
CA LEU A 191 7.11 0.52 9.46
C LEU A 191 7.92 -0.63 10.09
N PRO A 192 7.33 -1.41 11.03
CA PRO A 192 7.93 -2.66 11.44
C PRO A 192 8.21 -3.54 10.21
N PRO A 193 9.40 -4.16 10.09
CA PRO A 193 9.69 -5.00 8.94
C PRO A 193 8.71 -6.17 8.86
N LEU A 194 8.33 -6.54 7.65
CA LEU A 194 7.33 -7.59 7.41
C LEU A 194 7.70 -8.93 8.10
N THR A 195 8.99 -9.22 8.19
CA THR A 195 9.54 -10.40 8.88
C THR A 195 9.24 -10.43 10.37
N ALA A 196 9.06 -9.28 11.02
CA ALA A 196 8.75 -9.23 12.47
C ALA A 196 7.37 -9.85 12.78
N ARG A 197 6.42 -9.76 11.86
CA ARG A 197 5.07 -10.34 12.03
C ARG A 197 4.92 -11.72 11.37
N LEU A 198 5.58 -11.94 10.25
CA LEU A 198 5.48 -13.21 9.51
C LEU A 198 6.39 -14.31 10.06
N GLY A 199 7.32 -13.95 10.97
CA GLY A 199 8.30 -14.88 11.50
C GLY A 199 9.37 -15.31 10.48
N PRO A 200 10.31 -16.20 10.88
CA PRO A 200 11.37 -16.71 10.01
C PRO A 200 10.82 -17.65 8.94
N ASP A 201 11.67 -17.97 7.95
CA ASP A 201 11.36 -19.03 7.01
C ASP A 201 11.11 -20.36 7.71
N PRO A 202 10.18 -21.17 7.21
CA PRO A 202 10.08 -22.56 7.62
C PRO A 202 11.38 -23.29 7.25
N ALA A 203 11.93 -24.03 8.22
CA ALA A 203 13.01 -24.96 7.95
C ALA A 203 12.55 -26.08 7.00
#